data_70250917aa700df9ae51bf9caa059407
#
_entry.id   70250917aa700df9ae51bf9caa059407
#
_cell.length_a   1.000
_cell.length_b   1.000
_cell.length_c   1.000
_cell.angle_alpha   90.00
_cell.angle_beta   90.00
_cell.angle_gamma   90.00
#
_symmetry.space_group_name_H-M   'P 1'
#
loop_
_entity.id
_entity.type
_entity.pdbx_description
1 polymer ?
#
loop_
_entity_poly.entity_id
_entity_poly.type
_entity_poly.pdbx_seq_one_letter_code
_entity_poly.pdbx_strand_id
1 'polypeptide(L)'
;MKDHLEEVLGREFKDPKKNVGKIVVLLTREMERYPTPSVTMISWQKDPYKVLISCLLSLRTRDSTTIEASKRLFTVADTPEKMLRLDVESLEKLIYPVGFYKVKAKRIQEINKILLEEYKGKVPSTMNELLRLKGVGRKTAGITLVYGYNQKEVAIPADIHVHRTANRIGFVKTKNPEDTEQELMKLVPKELWGDYNNTFVGFGQNICQPITPKCGKCLITVYCIFFNKSVKPLLKEKAVKFGF
;
A
#
# COMPACT_ATOMS: atom_id res chain seq x y z
N MET A 1 26.05 -15.46 13.46
CA MET A 1 24.63 -15.32 13.90
C MET A 1 24.53 -14.76 15.32
N LYS A 2 25.34 -15.26 16.27
CA LYS A 2 25.47 -14.80 17.66
C LYS A 2 25.88 -13.30 17.70
N ASP A 3 27.00 -12.96 17.05
CA ASP A 3 27.54 -11.58 17.02
C ASP A 3 26.55 -10.54 16.48
N HIS A 4 25.80 -10.92 15.44
CA HIS A 4 24.75 -10.03 14.89
C HIS A 4 23.58 -9.82 15.86
N LEU A 5 23.20 -10.84 16.62
CA LEU A 5 22.16 -10.74 17.64
C LEU A 5 22.61 -9.84 18.79
N GLU A 6 23.82 -10.01 19.28
CA GLU A 6 24.42 -9.17 20.33
C GLU A 6 24.50 -7.71 19.90
N GLU A 7 24.94 -7.45 18.67
CA GLU A 7 24.97 -6.10 18.09
C GLU A 7 23.57 -5.44 18.06
N VAL A 8 22.56 -6.17 17.58
CA VAL A 8 21.17 -5.66 17.51
C VAL A 8 20.58 -5.42 18.91
N LEU A 9 20.88 -6.30 19.87
CA LEU A 9 20.41 -6.19 21.25
C LEU A 9 21.10 -5.05 22.01
N GLY A 10 22.37 -4.75 21.69
CA GLY A 10 23.15 -3.66 22.30
C GLY A 10 22.79 -2.25 21.81
N ARG A 11 22.14 -2.12 20.65
CA ARG A 11 21.81 -0.81 20.08
C ARG A 11 20.83 -0.03 20.96
N GLU A 12 21.11 1.26 21.17
CA GLU A 12 20.24 2.18 21.90
C GLU A 12 19.00 2.54 21.05
N PHE A 13 17.85 2.64 21.73
CA PHE A 13 16.60 3.05 21.10
C PHE A 13 16.63 4.54 20.72
N LYS A 14 16.17 4.86 19.51
CA LYS A 14 16.04 6.23 19.01
C LYS A 14 14.58 6.52 18.66
N ASP A 15 14.10 7.67 19.03
CA ASP A 15 12.72 8.11 18.77
C ASP A 15 12.39 8.08 17.27
N PRO A 16 11.41 7.24 16.84
CA PRO A 16 11.05 7.15 15.44
C PRO A 16 10.49 8.45 14.86
N LYS A 17 9.76 9.24 15.64
CA LYS A 17 9.15 10.49 15.17
C LYS A 17 10.19 11.54 14.83
N LYS A 18 11.27 11.63 15.62
CA LYS A 18 12.40 12.51 15.34
C LYS A 18 13.25 12.06 14.15
N ASN A 19 13.09 10.82 13.72
CA ASN A 19 13.88 10.20 12.65
C ASN A 19 13.03 9.77 11.45
N VAL A 20 11.80 10.26 11.31
CA VAL A 20 10.84 9.79 10.30
C VAL A 20 11.41 9.85 8.87
N GLY A 21 11.96 10.97 8.46
CA GLY A 21 12.56 11.12 7.12
C GLY A 21 13.68 10.12 6.86
N LYS A 22 14.60 9.96 7.83
CA LYS A 22 15.69 8.98 7.74
C LYS A 22 15.16 7.55 7.62
N ILE A 23 14.15 7.18 8.40
CA ILE A 23 13.54 5.84 8.36
C ILE A 23 12.88 5.58 7.01
N VAL A 24 12.11 6.55 6.49
CA VAL A 24 11.46 6.43 5.17
C VAL A 24 12.51 6.21 4.08
N VAL A 25 13.55 7.04 4.03
CA VAL A 25 14.63 6.92 3.02
C VAL A 25 15.36 5.57 3.12
N LEU A 26 15.68 5.10 4.33
CA LEU A 26 16.32 3.80 4.53
C LEU A 26 15.43 2.65 4.02
N LEU A 27 14.14 2.67 4.35
CA LEU A 27 13.21 1.64 3.91
C LEU A 27 12.94 1.71 2.41
N THR A 28 12.87 2.88 1.81
CA THR A 28 12.70 3.04 0.35
C THR A 28 13.85 2.33 -0.38
N ARG A 29 15.09 2.61 -0.01
CA ARG A 29 16.27 1.95 -0.57
C ARG A 29 16.29 0.44 -0.35
N GLU A 30 15.87 -0.02 0.84
CA GLU A 30 15.83 -1.45 1.14
C GLU A 30 14.76 -2.16 0.29
N MET A 31 13.63 -1.52 0.05
CA MET A 31 12.53 -2.12 -0.73
C MET A 31 12.84 -2.27 -2.22
N GLU A 32 13.85 -1.60 -2.77
CA GLU A 32 14.34 -1.81 -4.14
C GLU A 32 14.81 -3.27 -4.38
N ARG A 33 15.17 -3.98 -3.31
CA ARG A 33 15.60 -5.40 -3.35
C ARG A 33 14.43 -6.39 -3.38
N TYR A 34 13.20 -5.92 -3.26
CA TYR A 34 12.01 -6.76 -3.15
C TYR A 34 11.05 -6.53 -4.31
N PRO A 35 10.17 -7.49 -4.63
CA PRO A 35 9.17 -7.31 -5.66
C PRO A 35 8.30 -6.07 -5.41
N THR A 36 8.09 -5.30 -6.44
CA THR A 36 7.22 -4.10 -6.39
C THR A 36 5.76 -4.50 -6.19
N PRO A 37 5.01 -3.87 -5.29
CA PRO A 37 3.58 -4.10 -5.11
C PRO A 37 2.78 -3.93 -6.41
N SER A 38 1.71 -4.70 -6.60
CA SER A 38 0.95 -4.82 -7.85
C SER A 38 0.44 -3.49 -8.40
N VAL A 39 -0.12 -2.66 -7.53
CA VAL A 39 -0.67 -1.36 -7.95
C VAL A 39 0.43 -0.43 -8.44
N THR A 40 1.60 -0.47 -7.83
CA THR A 40 2.76 0.31 -8.26
C THR A 40 3.27 -0.16 -9.63
N MET A 41 3.30 -1.46 -9.89
CA MET A 41 3.66 -1.98 -11.22
C MET A 41 2.73 -1.46 -12.33
N ILE A 42 1.42 -1.37 -12.05
CA ILE A 42 0.43 -0.86 -13.00
C ILE A 42 0.55 0.66 -13.15
N SER A 43 0.90 1.36 -12.08
CA SER A 43 1.07 2.81 -12.06
C SER A 43 2.25 3.31 -12.92
N TRP A 44 3.20 2.46 -13.27
CA TRP A 44 4.29 2.84 -14.19
C TRP A 44 3.81 3.32 -15.56
N GLN A 45 2.57 2.95 -15.95
CA GLN A 45 1.94 3.47 -17.16
C GLN A 45 1.44 4.91 -17.03
N LYS A 46 1.44 5.49 -15.82
CA LYS A 46 0.93 6.85 -15.51
C LYS A 46 -0.46 7.11 -16.12
N ASP A 47 -1.32 6.11 -16.06
CA ASP A 47 -2.67 6.12 -16.59
C ASP A 47 -3.66 6.08 -15.44
N PRO A 48 -4.34 7.21 -15.11
CA PRO A 48 -5.28 7.29 -13.99
C PRO A 48 -6.41 6.26 -14.07
N TYR A 49 -6.87 5.93 -15.28
CA TYR A 49 -7.93 4.97 -15.49
C TYR A 49 -7.48 3.54 -15.14
N LYS A 50 -6.34 3.13 -15.66
CA LYS A 50 -5.78 1.81 -15.35
C LYS A 50 -5.43 1.67 -13.87
N VAL A 51 -4.92 2.73 -13.24
CA VAL A 51 -4.65 2.75 -11.80
C VAL A 51 -5.95 2.61 -11.00
N LEU A 52 -6.98 3.38 -11.33
CA LEU A 52 -8.28 3.31 -10.65
C LEU A 52 -8.90 1.91 -10.72
N ILE A 53 -9.01 1.36 -11.92
CA ILE A 53 -9.60 0.02 -12.13
C ILE A 53 -8.78 -1.06 -11.44
N SER A 54 -7.45 -1.02 -11.54
CA SER A 54 -6.57 -1.99 -10.87
C SER A 54 -6.65 -1.91 -9.35
N CYS A 55 -6.80 -0.71 -8.79
CA CYS A 55 -7.06 -0.56 -7.36
C CYS A 55 -8.37 -1.24 -6.93
N LEU A 56 -9.42 -1.12 -7.73
CA LEU A 56 -10.69 -1.81 -7.46
C LEU A 56 -10.51 -3.33 -7.52
N LEU A 57 -9.74 -3.83 -8.50
CA LEU A 57 -9.45 -5.27 -8.61
C LEU A 57 -8.61 -5.77 -7.42
N SER A 58 -7.69 -4.96 -6.88
CA SER A 58 -6.80 -5.35 -5.78
C SER A 58 -7.48 -5.50 -4.41
N LEU A 59 -8.66 -4.90 -4.23
CA LEU A 59 -9.38 -4.98 -2.96
C LEU A 59 -9.68 -6.43 -2.57
N ARG A 60 -9.15 -6.90 -1.44
CA ARG A 60 -9.28 -8.29 -0.95
C ARG A 60 -8.86 -9.34 -2.00
N THR A 61 -7.81 -9.04 -2.76
CA THR A 61 -7.26 -9.92 -3.80
C THR A 61 -5.75 -9.95 -3.65
N ARG A 62 -5.13 -11.09 -3.92
CA ARG A 62 -3.66 -11.23 -3.92
C ARG A 62 -3.06 -10.46 -5.09
N ASP A 63 -1.87 -9.92 -4.91
CA ASP A 63 -1.18 -9.10 -5.91
C ASP A 63 -0.98 -9.83 -7.24
N SER A 64 -0.54 -11.09 -7.23
CA SER A 64 -0.38 -11.90 -8.46
C SER A 64 -1.69 -12.02 -9.24
N THR A 65 -2.80 -12.31 -8.56
CA THR A 65 -4.13 -12.39 -9.17
C THR A 65 -4.57 -11.04 -9.75
N THR A 66 -4.29 -9.94 -9.05
CA THR A 66 -4.61 -8.59 -9.52
C THR A 66 -3.85 -8.25 -10.81
N ILE A 67 -2.55 -8.54 -10.84
CA ILE A 67 -1.70 -8.29 -12.01
C ILE A 67 -2.22 -9.03 -13.25
N GLU A 68 -2.46 -10.33 -13.11
CA GLU A 68 -2.93 -11.17 -14.22
C GLU A 68 -4.33 -10.76 -14.72
N ALA A 69 -5.26 -10.47 -13.81
CA ALA A 69 -6.59 -10.01 -14.19
C ALA A 69 -6.55 -8.61 -14.84
N SER A 70 -5.73 -7.71 -14.34
CA SER A 70 -5.54 -6.37 -14.94
C SER A 70 -4.96 -6.47 -16.35
N LYS A 71 -3.95 -7.31 -16.57
CA LYS A 71 -3.38 -7.54 -17.91
C LYS A 71 -4.44 -8.04 -18.89
N ARG A 72 -5.17 -9.11 -18.54
CA ARG A 72 -6.25 -9.65 -19.40
C ARG A 72 -7.31 -8.60 -19.72
N LEU A 73 -7.78 -7.88 -18.69
CA LEU A 73 -8.81 -6.86 -18.84
C LEU A 73 -8.39 -5.75 -19.78
N PHE A 74 -7.20 -5.16 -19.54
CA PHE A 74 -6.74 -4.01 -20.34
C PHE A 74 -6.28 -4.36 -21.74
N THR A 75 -6.01 -5.62 -22.04
CA THR A 75 -5.80 -6.07 -23.43
C THR A 75 -7.10 -5.96 -24.24
N VAL A 76 -8.25 -6.13 -23.59
CA VAL A 76 -9.58 -6.08 -24.24
C VAL A 76 -10.21 -4.69 -24.12
N ALA A 77 -10.16 -4.10 -22.92
CA ALA A 77 -10.87 -2.86 -22.61
C ALA A 77 -10.01 -1.96 -21.69
N ASP A 78 -9.27 -1.05 -22.28
CA ASP A 78 -8.33 -0.13 -21.62
C ASP A 78 -8.85 1.31 -21.51
N THR A 79 -10.10 1.56 -21.93
CA THR A 79 -10.80 2.85 -21.78
C THR A 79 -12.22 2.67 -21.25
N PRO A 80 -12.84 3.71 -20.67
CA PRO A 80 -14.23 3.67 -20.23
C PRO A 80 -15.21 3.22 -21.33
N GLU A 81 -15.03 3.70 -22.56
CA GLU A 81 -15.89 3.37 -23.71
C GLU A 81 -15.80 1.88 -24.06
N LYS A 82 -14.57 1.34 -24.13
CA LYS A 82 -14.34 -0.08 -24.41
C LYS A 82 -14.89 -0.95 -23.27
N MET A 83 -14.74 -0.50 -22.02
CA MET A 83 -15.22 -1.22 -20.86
C MET A 83 -16.75 -1.37 -20.85
N LEU A 84 -17.50 -0.32 -21.24
CA LEU A 84 -18.95 -0.38 -21.34
C LEU A 84 -19.50 -1.20 -22.52
N ARG A 85 -18.67 -1.52 -23.52
CA ARG A 85 -19.06 -2.46 -24.60
C ARG A 85 -19.06 -3.92 -24.12
N LEU A 86 -18.41 -4.21 -23.01
CA LEU A 86 -18.45 -5.55 -22.40
C LEU A 86 -19.75 -5.66 -21.58
N ASP A 87 -20.48 -6.74 -21.75
CA ASP A 87 -21.51 -7.09 -20.78
C ASP A 87 -20.89 -7.52 -19.44
N VAL A 88 -21.71 -7.53 -18.39
CA VAL A 88 -21.24 -7.85 -17.03
C VAL A 88 -20.64 -9.27 -16.97
N GLU A 89 -21.21 -10.24 -17.69
CA GLU A 89 -20.75 -11.63 -17.68
C GLU A 89 -19.36 -11.77 -18.32
N SER A 90 -19.13 -11.10 -19.46
CA SER A 90 -17.82 -11.05 -20.12
C SER A 90 -16.78 -10.38 -19.23
N LEU A 91 -17.14 -9.29 -18.55
CA LEU A 91 -16.26 -8.63 -17.59
C LEU A 91 -15.94 -9.53 -16.39
N GLU A 92 -16.92 -10.26 -15.85
CA GLU A 92 -16.71 -11.24 -14.79
C GLU A 92 -15.69 -12.32 -15.20
N LYS A 93 -15.80 -12.87 -16.41
CA LYS A 93 -14.85 -13.86 -16.96
C LYS A 93 -13.43 -13.29 -17.07
N LEU A 94 -13.29 -12.06 -17.56
CA LEU A 94 -11.98 -11.41 -17.72
C LEU A 94 -11.27 -11.16 -16.39
N ILE A 95 -12.01 -10.80 -15.32
CA ILE A 95 -11.42 -10.50 -14.03
C ILE A 95 -11.35 -11.71 -13.07
N TYR A 96 -11.96 -12.85 -13.39
CA TYR A 96 -11.82 -14.07 -12.59
C TYR A 96 -10.34 -14.50 -12.48
N PRO A 97 -9.82 -14.93 -11.31
CA PRO A 97 -10.48 -15.21 -10.02
C PRO A 97 -10.28 -14.10 -8.96
N VAL A 98 -10.43 -12.84 -9.34
CA VAL A 98 -10.36 -11.70 -8.41
C VAL A 98 -11.41 -11.85 -7.31
N GLY A 99 -11.03 -11.58 -6.06
CA GLY A 99 -11.97 -11.65 -4.93
C GLY A 99 -13.20 -10.76 -5.16
N PHE A 100 -14.39 -11.29 -4.93
CA PHE A 100 -15.67 -10.60 -5.17
C PHE A 100 -15.86 -10.13 -6.63
N TYR A 101 -15.33 -10.85 -7.60
CA TYR A 101 -15.31 -10.46 -9.02
C TYR A 101 -16.67 -10.07 -9.58
N LYS A 102 -17.78 -10.77 -9.21
CA LYS A 102 -19.14 -10.42 -9.65
C LYS A 102 -19.58 -9.04 -9.20
N VAL A 103 -19.30 -8.69 -7.93
CA VAL A 103 -19.62 -7.37 -7.38
C VAL A 103 -18.73 -6.31 -8.03
N LYS A 104 -17.46 -6.62 -8.26
CA LYS A 104 -16.51 -5.71 -8.90
C LYS A 104 -16.85 -5.45 -10.37
N ALA A 105 -17.28 -6.47 -11.12
CA ALA A 105 -17.71 -6.29 -12.50
C ALA A 105 -18.85 -5.27 -12.61
N LYS A 106 -19.91 -5.44 -11.81
CA LYS A 106 -21.02 -4.48 -11.77
C LYS A 106 -20.54 -3.07 -11.37
N ARG A 107 -19.65 -3.00 -10.36
CA ARG A 107 -19.10 -1.74 -9.90
C ARG A 107 -18.26 -1.02 -10.95
N ILE A 108 -17.43 -1.76 -11.67
CA ILE A 108 -16.63 -1.24 -12.78
C ILE A 108 -17.56 -0.67 -13.87
N GLN A 109 -18.65 -1.37 -14.22
CA GLN A 109 -19.63 -0.86 -15.19
C GLN A 109 -20.29 0.45 -14.70
N GLU A 110 -20.75 0.50 -13.44
CA GLU A 110 -21.34 1.71 -12.85
C GLU A 110 -20.36 2.90 -12.90
N ILE A 111 -19.09 2.67 -12.53
CA ILE A 111 -18.06 3.73 -12.57
C ILE A 111 -17.82 4.20 -13.99
N ASN A 112 -17.68 3.30 -14.96
CA ASN A 112 -17.44 3.68 -16.36
C ASN A 112 -18.60 4.50 -16.95
N LYS A 113 -19.84 4.17 -16.58
CA LYS A 113 -21.02 4.95 -16.96
C LYS A 113 -20.90 6.39 -16.44
N ILE A 114 -20.61 6.57 -15.15
CA ILE A 114 -20.41 7.90 -14.53
C ILE A 114 -19.25 8.63 -15.21
N LEU A 115 -18.13 7.95 -15.47
CA LEU A 115 -16.99 8.58 -16.15
C LEU A 115 -17.36 9.14 -17.51
N LEU A 116 -18.18 8.43 -18.30
CA LEU A 116 -18.62 8.93 -19.61
C LEU A 116 -19.66 10.04 -19.50
N GLU A 117 -20.67 9.88 -18.64
CA GLU A 117 -21.79 10.82 -18.52
C GLU A 117 -21.37 12.15 -17.86
N GLU A 118 -20.57 12.09 -16.77
CA GLU A 118 -20.25 13.28 -15.96
C GLU A 118 -18.84 13.82 -16.22
N TYR A 119 -17.89 12.96 -16.63
CA TYR A 119 -16.48 13.31 -16.74
C TYR A 119 -15.88 13.17 -18.15
N LYS A 120 -16.74 13.01 -19.19
CA LYS A 120 -16.32 12.92 -20.60
C LYS A 120 -15.26 11.82 -20.83
N GLY A 121 -15.40 10.68 -20.17
CA GLY A 121 -14.49 9.56 -20.25
C GLY A 121 -13.18 9.72 -19.47
N LYS A 122 -12.99 10.79 -18.71
CA LYS A 122 -11.78 11.04 -17.93
C LYS A 122 -12.00 10.66 -16.46
N VAL A 123 -10.96 10.17 -15.81
CA VAL A 123 -10.97 9.96 -14.36
C VAL A 123 -10.92 11.32 -13.65
N PRO A 124 -11.70 11.58 -12.61
CA PRO A 124 -11.57 12.80 -11.81
C PRO A 124 -10.17 12.95 -11.21
N SER A 125 -9.67 14.18 -11.15
CA SER A 125 -8.32 14.52 -10.66
C SER A 125 -8.29 15.14 -9.26
N THR A 126 -9.42 15.09 -8.53
CA THR A 126 -9.52 15.59 -7.16
C THR A 126 -10.03 14.51 -6.21
N MET A 127 -9.61 14.58 -4.94
CA MET A 127 -10.04 13.65 -3.90
C MET A 127 -11.57 13.62 -3.75
N ASN A 128 -12.19 14.79 -3.72
CA ASN A 128 -13.64 14.91 -3.50
C ASN A 128 -14.46 14.28 -4.62
N GLU A 129 -14.07 14.45 -5.87
CA GLU A 129 -14.75 13.85 -7.03
C GLU A 129 -14.57 12.35 -7.08
N LEU A 130 -13.34 11.86 -6.84
CA LEU A 130 -13.07 10.41 -6.78
C LEU A 130 -13.90 9.71 -5.71
N LEU A 131 -14.09 10.34 -4.56
CA LEU A 131 -14.91 9.78 -3.47
C LEU A 131 -16.43 9.73 -3.81
N ARG A 132 -16.91 10.43 -4.84
CA ARG A 132 -18.29 10.28 -5.33
C ARG A 132 -18.49 8.99 -6.12
N LEU A 133 -17.44 8.42 -6.66
CA LEU A 133 -17.51 7.16 -7.38
C LEU A 133 -17.77 6.02 -6.38
N LYS A 134 -18.92 5.38 -6.52
CA LYS A 134 -19.35 4.31 -5.60
C LYS A 134 -18.32 3.18 -5.55
N GLY A 135 -17.85 2.85 -4.34
CA GLY A 135 -16.81 1.83 -4.10
C GLY A 135 -15.37 2.35 -4.20
N VAL A 136 -15.18 3.62 -4.48
CA VAL A 136 -13.89 4.30 -4.39
C VAL A 136 -13.78 4.92 -3.00
N GLY A 137 -12.97 4.32 -2.14
CA GLY A 137 -12.64 4.87 -0.83
C GLY A 137 -11.38 5.75 -0.87
N ARG A 138 -11.06 6.35 0.26
CA ARG A 138 -9.94 7.28 0.44
C ARG A 138 -8.60 6.71 -0.08
N LYS A 139 -8.29 5.45 0.27
CA LYS A 139 -7.09 4.76 -0.23
C LYS A 139 -7.07 4.69 -1.76
N THR A 140 -8.16 4.24 -2.40
CA THR A 140 -8.24 4.11 -3.86
C THR A 140 -8.12 5.46 -4.54
N ALA A 141 -8.81 6.48 -4.04
CA ALA A 141 -8.70 7.84 -4.53
C ALA A 141 -7.27 8.38 -4.40
N GLY A 142 -6.65 8.25 -3.23
CA GLY A 142 -5.27 8.66 -2.99
C GLY A 142 -4.26 7.97 -3.91
N ILE A 143 -4.37 6.65 -4.12
CA ILE A 143 -3.53 5.91 -5.06
C ILE A 143 -3.73 6.42 -6.49
N THR A 144 -4.96 6.68 -6.91
CA THR A 144 -5.26 7.21 -8.25
C THR A 144 -4.62 8.58 -8.47
N LEU A 145 -4.66 9.46 -7.46
CA LEU A 145 -4.03 10.77 -7.54
C LEU A 145 -2.50 10.70 -7.52
N VAL A 146 -1.94 9.97 -6.55
CA VAL A 146 -0.49 9.88 -6.37
C VAL A 146 0.18 9.18 -7.56
N TYR A 147 -0.34 8.05 -8.00
CA TYR A 147 0.32 7.24 -9.02
C TYR A 147 -0.26 7.42 -10.43
N GLY A 148 -1.56 7.66 -10.57
CA GLY A 148 -2.19 7.90 -11.87
C GLY A 148 -1.90 9.31 -12.39
N TYR A 149 -2.11 10.30 -11.55
CA TYR A 149 -1.92 11.72 -11.89
C TYR A 149 -0.55 12.28 -11.50
N ASN A 150 0.31 11.47 -10.87
CA ASN A 150 1.61 11.91 -10.34
C ASN A 150 1.52 13.08 -9.32
N GLN A 151 0.39 13.19 -8.61
CA GLN A 151 0.18 14.19 -7.56
C GLN A 151 0.79 13.70 -6.23
N LYS A 152 2.11 13.63 -6.17
CA LYS A 152 2.85 12.97 -5.08
C LYS A 152 2.61 13.55 -3.69
N GLU A 153 2.18 14.81 -3.60
CA GLU A 153 2.01 15.54 -2.35
C GLU A 153 0.55 15.71 -1.90
N VAL A 154 -0.39 14.97 -2.50
CA VAL A 154 -1.83 15.10 -2.20
C VAL A 154 -2.28 14.20 -1.05
N ALA A 155 -1.66 13.05 -0.88
CA ALA A 155 -2.03 12.07 0.14
C ALA A 155 -0.89 11.08 0.43
N ILE A 156 -0.97 10.42 1.59
CA ILE A 156 -0.24 9.19 1.92
C ILE A 156 -1.27 8.05 1.96
N PRO A 157 -1.58 7.38 0.83
CA PRO A 157 -2.60 6.34 0.84
C PRO A 157 -2.27 5.25 1.87
N ALA A 158 -3.11 5.08 2.88
CA ALA A 158 -2.89 4.10 3.92
C ALA A 158 -3.78 2.86 3.72
N ASP A 159 -3.15 1.69 3.77
CA ASP A 159 -3.83 0.40 3.82
C ASP A 159 -3.49 -0.35 5.11
N ILE A 160 -3.89 -1.61 5.19
CA ILE A 160 -3.59 -2.46 6.35
C ILE A 160 -2.08 -2.64 6.60
N HIS A 161 -1.25 -2.60 5.56
CA HIS A 161 0.20 -2.71 5.71
C HIS A 161 0.79 -1.41 6.24
N VAL A 162 0.43 -0.28 5.64
CA VAL A 162 0.84 1.06 6.10
C VAL A 162 0.38 1.28 7.54
N HIS A 163 -0.91 1.03 7.82
CA HIS A 163 -1.47 1.16 9.17
C HIS A 163 -0.69 0.34 10.21
N ARG A 164 -0.49 -0.97 9.95
CA ARG A 164 0.21 -1.85 10.88
C ARG A 164 1.66 -1.42 11.09
N THR A 165 2.40 -1.13 10.03
CA THR A 165 3.82 -0.81 10.11
C THR A 165 4.05 0.53 10.78
N ALA A 166 3.27 1.57 10.47
CA ALA A 166 3.35 2.87 11.10
C ALA A 166 3.08 2.81 12.62
N ASN A 167 2.06 2.04 13.05
CA ASN A 167 1.78 1.82 14.46
C ASN A 167 2.89 1.01 15.15
N ARG A 168 3.43 -0.05 14.53
CA ARG A 168 4.52 -0.86 15.10
C ARG A 168 5.83 -0.10 15.24
N ILE A 169 6.18 0.72 14.26
CA ILE A 169 7.35 1.59 14.34
C ILE A 169 7.17 2.61 15.45
N GLY A 170 5.94 3.13 15.62
CA GLY A 170 5.60 4.16 16.60
C GLY A 170 5.50 5.56 15.99
N PHE A 171 5.32 5.65 14.68
CA PHE A 171 5.04 6.91 14.01
C PHE A 171 3.70 7.48 14.47
N VAL A 172 2.71 6.60 14.59
CA VAL A 172 1.33 6.93 14.98
C VAL A 172 0.79 5.95 16.01
N LYS A 173 -0.34 6.30 16.62
CA LYS A 173 -1.15 5.42 17.47
C LYS A 173 -2.61 5.58 17.07
N THR A 174 -3.04 4.83 16.07
CA THR A 174 -4.35 4.95 15.42
C THR A 174 -5.06 3.60 15.36
N LYS A 175 -6.39 3.61 15.17
CA LYS A 175 -7.22 2.40 15.18
C LYS A 175 -7.59 1.90 13.79
N ASN A 176 -7.50 2.74 12.77
CA ASN A 176 -7.88 2.43 11.40
C ASN A 176 -6.91 3.10 10.39
N PRO A 177 -6.92 2.68 9.11
CA PRO A 177 -6.05 3.25 8.09
C PRO A 177 -6.32 4.72 7.79
N GLU A 178 -7.55 5.19 7.87
CA GLU A 178 -7.94 6.57 7.58
C GLU A 178 -7.31 7.54 8.59
N ASP A 179 -7.40 7.24 9.88
CA ASP A 179 -6.72 8.02 10.93
C ASP A 179 -5.20 7.97 10.76
N THR A 180 -4.67 6.82 10.32
CA THR A 180 -3.23 6.64 10.06
C THR A 180 -2.76 7.56 8.95
N GLU A 181 -3.50 7.66 7.84
CA GLU A 181 -3.22 8.58 6.74
C GLU A 181 -3.10 10.02 7.26
N GLN A 182 -4.11 10.48 8.03
CA GLN A 182 -4.16 11.85 8.55
C GLN A 182 -2.97 12.17 9.47
N GLU A 183 -2.64 11.26 10.37
CA GLU A 183 -1.53 11.46 11.30
C GLU A 183 -0.16 11.37 10.60
N LEU A 184 -0.01 10.49 9.60
CA LEU A 184 1.21 10.40 8.81
C LEU A 184 1.44 11.66 7.98
N MET A 185 0.40 12.23 7.39
CA MET A 185 0.50 13.48 6.61
C MET A 185 0.94 14.69 7.47
N LYS A 186 0.71 14.65 8.80
CA LYS A 186 1.22 15.67 9.72
C LYS A 186 2.70 15.43 10.10
N LEU A 187 3.15 14.18 10.09
CA LEU A 187 4.45 13.77 10.61
C LEU A 187 5.52 13.66 9.53
N VAL A 188 5.16 13.09 8.37
CA VAL A 188 6.10 12.76 7.29
C VAL A 188 6.38 14.01 6.46
N PRO A 189 7.65 14.33 6.14
CA PRO A 189 7.99 15.39 5.20
C PRO A 189 7.26 15.19 3.86
N LYS A 190 6.70 16.27 3.31
CA LYS A 190 5.77 16.22 2.18
C LYS A 190 6.38 15.65 0.90
N GLU A 191 7.65 15.90 0.70
CA GLU A 191 8.46 15.37 -0.41
C GLU A 191 8.59 13.84 -0.40
N LEU A 192 8.33 13.18 0.74
CA LEU A 192 8.39 11.72 0.88
C LEU A 192 7.01 11.03 0.74
N TRP A 193 5.93 11.77 0.58
CA TRP A 193 4.57 11.19 0.54
C TRP A 193 4.37 10.27 -0.67
N GLY A 194 4.92 10.66 -1.84
CA GLY A 194 4.73 9.92 -3.09
C GLY A 194 5.23 8.48 -3.04
N ASP A 195 6.32 8.24 -2.32
CA ASP A 195 6.94 6.92 -2.24
C ASP A 195 6.52 6.14 -0.98
N TYR A 196 5.88 6.82 -0.02
CA TYR A 196 5.56 6.26 1.29
C TYR A 196 4.71 4.99 1.20
N ASN A 197 3.60 5.03 0.44
CA ASN A 197 2.69 3.88 0.34
C ASN A 197 3.42 2.66 -0.24
N ASN A 198 4.09 2.81 -1.38
CA ASN A 198 4.83 1.72 -2.02
C ASN A 198 5.87 1.10 -1.08
N THR A 199 6.67 1.95 -0.44
CA THR A 199 7.70 1.54 0.53
C THR A 199 7.11 0.75 1.68
N PHE A 200 6.05 1.26 2.32
CA PHE A 200 5.50 0.63 3.53
C PHE A 200 4.58 -0.55 3.25
N VAL A 201 3.98 -0.64 2.07
CA VAL A 201 3.32 -1.87 1.60
C VAL A 201 4.37 -2.96 1.37
N GLY A 202 5.43 -2.67 0.60
CA GLY A 202 6.54 -3.61 0.38
C GLY A 202 7.18 -4.07 1.67
N PHE A 203 7.48 -3.16 2.59
CA PHE A 203 8.01 -3.46 3.92
C PHE A 203 7.07 -4.35 4.73
N GLY A 204 5.78 -4.07 4.71
CA GLY A 204 4.76 -4.84 5.41
C GLY A 204 4.54 -6.25 4.84
N GLN A 205 4.73 -6.42 3.54
CA GLN A 205 4.62 -7.73 2.87
C GLN A 205 5.85 -8.60 3.07
N ASN A 206 7.04 -8.02 3.02
CA ASN A 206 8.30 -8.78 2.97
C ASN A 206 9.01 -8.91 4.32
N ILE A 207 9.01 -7.88 5.17
CA ILE A 207 9.76 -7.81 6.42
C ILE A 207 8.83 -7.73 7.64
N CYS A 208 8.03 -6.67 7.76
CA CYS A 208 7.16 -6.46 8.91
C CYS A 208 5.81 -7.17 8.77
N GLN A 209 5.84 -8.50 8.59
CA GLN A 209 4.68 -9.34 8.37
C GLN A 209 3.72 -9.36 9.57
N PRO A 210 2.41 -9.67 9.37
CA PRO A 210 1.42 -9.59 10.45
C PRO A 210 1.74 -10.48 11.65
N ILE A 211 1.96 -11.77 11.42
CA ILE A 211 2.13 -12.78 12.47
C ILE A 211 3.58 -12.97 12.87
N THR A 212 4.47 -13.15 11.88
CA THR A 212 5.90 -13.45 12.10
C THR A 212 6.80 -12.39 11.45
N PRO A 213 6.91 -11.19 12.04
CA PRO A 213 7.78 -10.15 11.48
C PRO A 213 9.25 -10.58 11.54
N LYS A 214 9.97 -10.36 10.44
CA LYS A 214 11.38 -10.74 10.29
C LYS A 214 12.31 -9.68 10.93
N CYS A 215 12.14 -9.41 12.21
CA CYS A 215 12.86 -8.35 12.92
C CYS A 215 14.38 -8.49 12.85
N GLY A 216 14.93 -9.71 12.80
CA GLY A 216 16.36 -9.94 12.64
C GLY A 216 16.94 -9.47 11.31
N LYS A 217 16.12 -9.24 10.28
CA LYS A 217 16.52 -8.68 8.97
C LYS A 217 16.15 -7.19 8.82
N CYS A 218 15.55 -6.59 9.85
CA CYS A 218 14.99 -5.25 9.77
C CYS A 218 16.04 -4.17 10.08
N LEU A 219 16.28 -3.26 9.15
CA LEU A 219 17.29 -2.19 9.29
C LEU A 219 16.93 -1.11 10.31
N ILE A 220 15.63 -1.03 10.69
CA ILE A 220 15.12 0.05 11.55
C ILE A 220 14.77 -0.38 12.97
N THR A 221 15.32 -1.51 13.44
CA THR A 221 15.03 -2.04 14.79
C THR A 221 15.32 -1.04 15.91
N VAL A 222 16.37 -0.23 15.76
CA VAL A 222 16.75 0.80 16.74
C VAL A 222 15.70 1.90 16.90
N TYR A 223 14.87 2.11 15.88
CA TYR A 223 13.79 3.09 15.88
C TYR A 223 12.41 2.48 16.20
N CYS A 224 12.28 1.15 16.17
CA CYS A 224 10.97 0.48 16.21
C CYS A 224 10.50 0.26 17.64
N ILE A 225 9.38 0.88 18.04
CA ILE A 225 8.78 0.70 19.37
C ILE A 225 8.38 -0.76 19.59
N PHE A 226 7.73 -1.40 18.60
CA PHE A 226 7.32 -2.81 18.69
C PHE A 226 8.53 -3.73 18.94
N PHE A 227 9.63 -3.55 18.19
CA PHE A 227 10.84 -4.35 18.42
C PHE A 227 11.38 -4.15 19.84
N ASN A 228 11.57 -2.91 20.25
CA ASN A 228 12.22 -2.61 21.54
C ASN A 228 11.35 -2.98 22.76
N LYS A 229 10.02 -2.88 22.66
CA LYS A 229 9.10 -3.21 23.76
C LYS A 229 8.67 -4.68 23.81
N SER A 230 8.51 -5.33 22.64
CA SER A 230 7.88 -6.65 22.57
C SER A 230 8.82 -7.75 22.11
N VAL A 231 9.77 -7.48 21.21
CA VAL A 231 10.63 -8.51 20.61
C VAL A 231 11.98 -8.61 21.33
N LYS A 232 12.62 -7.47 21.55
CA LYS A 232 13.95 -7.40 22.19
C LYS A 232 14.00 -8.02 23.59
N PRO A 233 13.02 -7.83 24.49
CA PRO A 233 13.00 -8.51 25.79
C PRO A 233 12.95 -10.04 25.65
N LEU A 234 12.08 -10.56 24.78
CA LEU A 234 11.97 -12.01 24.54
C LEU A 234 13.26 -12.62 23.98
N LEU A 235 13.97 -11.89 23.12
CA LEU A 235 15.26 -12.34 22.61
C LEU A 235 16.32 -12.35 23.69
N LYS A 236 16.35 -11.36 24.59
CA LYS A 236 17.26 -11.32 25.75
C LYS A 236 17.01 -12.50 26.69
N GLU A 237 15.74 -12.79 27.04
CA GLU A 237 15.39 -13.93 27.90
C GLU A 237 15.84 -15.26 27.28
N LYS A 238 15.64 -15.44 25.96
CA LYS A 238 16.11 -16.63 25.25
C LYS A 238 17.64 -16.72 25.24
N ALA A 239 18.34 -15.61 25.01
CA ALA A 239 19.79 -15.57 25.03
C ALA A 239 20.34 -16.05 26.40
N VAL A 240 19.77 -15.53 27.51
CA VAL A 240 20.13 -15.95 28.86
C VAL A 240 19.81 -17.43 29.09
N LYS A 241 18.64 -17.91 28.67
CA LYS A 241 18.19 -19.30 28.91
C LYS A 241 19.02 -20.35 28.14
N PHE A 242 19.56 -20.01 26.99
CA PHE A 242 20.30 -20.92 26.11
C PHE A 242 21.80 -20.63 26.04
N GLY A 243 22.33 -19.73 26.89
CA GLY A 243 23.76 -19.45 27.00
C GLY A 243 24.41 -18.78 25.80
N PHE A 244 23.63 -17.88 25.14
CA PHE A 244 24.17 -17.07 24.05
C PHE A 244 24.62 -15.70 24.52
#